data_c6a7e0dcf7ad722500a3d4f7f446410b
#
_entry.id   c6a7e0dcf7ad722500a3d4f7f446410b
#
_cell.length_a   1.000
_cell.length_b   1.000
_cell.length_c   1.000
_cell.angle_alpha   90.00
_cell.angle_beta   90.00
_cell.angle_gamma   90.00
#
_symmetry.space_group_name_H-M   'P 1'
#
loop_
_entity.id
_entity.type
_entity.pdbx_description
1 polymer ?
#
loop_
_entity_poly.entity_id
_entity_poly.type
_entity_poly.pdbx_seq_one_letter_code
_entity_poly.pdbx_strand_id
1 'polypeptide(L)'
;SGWFWGESKKTPLSMEQLAGIYFGSVGHNATLLLNVPPNKQGTVDADILARVAEFGKAVQNTFDKNLAEKASVSATEVRGNSKKYSPENLLDGNDETYWTVGDGTTSGKVLIDLGESKKFDVVSIEEAIQFGQRIGSFKVEYKNGNGEWKTFDQGTTIGAKRLCRKKAVKADKLRITVTAHNQAENKVPILSEIGVYEAAEGFELGTGIPSGLQTKDDRGFTLSSGWHQETNDQMIEGTGIWINGNGNGANA
;
A
#
# COMPACT_ATOMS: atom_id res chain seq x y z
N SER A 1 1.05 -24.38 4.08
CA SER A 1 0.88 -24.75 2.66
C SER A 1 2.19 -25.30 2.12
N GLY A 2 2.16 -26.46 1.43
CA GLY A 2 3.35 -26.99 0.76
C GLY A 2 3.61 -26.22 -0.52
N TRP A 3 4.89 -26.15 -0.94
CA TRP A 3 5.27 -25.61 -2.24
C TRP A 3 4.72 -26.45 -3.40
N PHE A 4 4.65 -27.76 -3.20
CA PHE A 4 4.10 -28.72 -4.15
C PHE A 4 2.72 -29.21 -3.70
N TRP A 5 1.93 -29.65 -4.68
CA TRP A 5 0.68 -30.36 -4.43
C TRP A 5 0.94 -31.64 -3.62
N GLY A 6 0.04 -32.00 -2.74
CA GLY A 6 0.09 -33.22 -1.94
C GLY A 6 -1.31 -33.80 -1.72
N GLU A 7 -1.41 -35.11 -1.52
CA GLU A 7 -2.68 -35.82 -1.32
C GLU A 7 -3.43 -35.40 -0.03
N SER A 8 -2.69 -34.90 0.97
CA SER A 8 -3.34 -34.31 2.14
C SER A 8 -4.03 -33.01 1.76
N LYS A 9 -5.35 -33.04 1.73
CA LYS A 9 -6.19 -31.88 1.40
C LYS A 9 -5.88 -30.70 2.33
N LYS A 10 -5.21 -29.69 1.82
CA LYS A 10 -4.97 -28.44 2.54
C LYS A 10 -6.02 -27.42 2.11
N THR A 11 -6.68 -26.83 3.07
CA THR A 11 -7.61 -25.72 2.82
C THR A 11 -6.87 -24.54 2.21
N PRO A 12 -7.36 -23.94 1.12
CA PRO A 12 -6.81 -22.69 0.59
C PRO A 12 -6.78 -21.59 1.66
N LEU A 13 -5.87 -20.62 1.52
CA LEU A 13 -5.85 -19.45 2.38
C LEU A 13 -7.21 -18.74 2.36
N SER A 14 -7.61 -18.18 3.50
CA SER A 14 -8.83 -17.36 3.56
C SER A 14 -8.65 -16.04 2.77
N MET A 15 -9.75 -15.40 2.41
CA MET A 15 -9.69 -14.08 1.76
C MET A 15 -8.98 -13.04 2.63
N GLU A 16 -9.22 -13.04 3.95
CA GLU A 16 -8.54 -12.17 4.90
C GLU A 16 -7.02 -12.39 4.90
N GLN A 17 -6.56 -13.65 4.85
CA GLN A 17 -5.14 -13.98 4.75
C GLN A 17 -4.54 -13.50 3.42
N LEU A 18 -5.24 -13.72 2.30
CA LEU A 18 -4.80 -13.26 0.98
C LEU A 18 -4.78 -11.73 0.88
N ALA A 19 -5.78 -11.05 1.45
CA ALA A 19 -5.79 -9.60 1.56
C ALA A 19 -4.61 -9.10 2.41
N GLY A 20 -4.35 -9.72 3.56
CA GLY A 20 -3.19 -9.40 4.40
C GLY A 20 -1.86 -9.52 3.63
N ILE A 21 -1.67 -10.61 2.88
CA ILE A 21 -0.49 -10.83 2.05
C ILE A 21 -0.39 -9.78 0.93
N TYR A 22 -1.50 -9.48 0.25
CA TYR A 22 -1.54 -8.49 -0.83
C TYR A 22 -1.14 -7.09 -0.34
N PHE A 23 -1.79 -6.60 0.71
CA PHE A 23 -1.48 -5.29 1.28
C PHE A 23 -0.10 -5.24 1.94
N GLY A 24 0.39 -6.37 2.48
CA GLY A 24 1.73 -6.49 3.06
C GLY A 24 2.86 -6.64 2.04
N SER A 25 2.56 -7.00 0.79
CA SER A 25 3.54 -7.11 -0.30
C SER A 25 3.37 -6.02 -1.34
N VAL A 26 2.33 -6.11 -2.18
CA VAL A 26 2.05 -5.10 -3.23
C VAL A 26 1.83 -3.72 -2.62
N GLY A 27 1.17 -3.65 -1.47
CA GLY A 27 0.95 -2.41 -0.74
C GLY A 27 2.21 -1.81 -0.10
N HIS A 28 3.33 -2.51 -0.12
CA HIS A 28 4.63 -2.09 0.40
C HIS A 28 5.74 -2.22 -0.65
N ASN A 29 5.42 -1.91 -1.90
CA ASN A 29 6.41 -1.83 -2.97
C ASN A 29 7.07 -3.18 -3.35
N ALA A 30 6.40 -4.31 -3.10
CA ALA A 30 6.90 -5.64 -3.43
C ALA A 30 5.98 -6.37 -4.42
N THR A 31 6.53 -7.32 -5.15
CA THR A 31 5.77 -8.20 -6.04
C THR A 31 5.17 -9.36 -5.25
N LEU A 32 3.88 -9.64 -5.43
CA LEU A 32 3.25 -10.84 -4.90
C LEU A 32 3.42 -12.00 -5.88
N LEU A 33 4.11 -13.05 -5.45
CA LEU A 33 4.16 -14.35 -6.14
C LEU A 33 3.25 -15.33 -5.39
N LEU A 34 2.10 -15.64 -5.97
CA LEU A 34 1.15 -16.60 -5.40
C LEU A 34 1.36 -17.98 -6.04
N ASN A 35 1.77 -18.97 -5.24
CA ASN A 35 1.96 -20.33 -5.71
C ASN A 35 0.62 -21.08 -5.83
N VAL A 36 0.33 -21.62 -7.00
CA VAL A 36 -0.87 -22.41 -7.33
C VAL A 36 -0.41 -23.73 -7.95
N PRO A 37 -0.14 -24.78 -7.12
CA PRO A 37 0.44 -26.02 -7.62
C PRO A 37 -0.60 -26.85 -8.41
N PRO A 38 -0.21 -27.42 -9.55
CA PRO A 38 -1.04 -28.38 -10.28
C PRO A 38 -1.13 -29.71 -9.52
N ASN A 39 -2.27 -30.38 -9.64
CA ASN A 39 -2.51 -31.73 -9.10
C ASN A 39 -1.93 -32.82 -10.04
N LYS A 40 -2.11 -34.11 -9.69
CA LYS A 40 -1.63 -35.23 -10.47
C LYS A 40 -2.23 -35.33 -11.90
N GLN A 41 -3.37 -34.72 -12.14
CA GLN A 41 -4.02 -34.64 -13.45
C GLN A 41 -3.51 -33.48 -14.30
N GLY A 42 -2.58 -32.67 -13.80
CA GLY A 42 -2.09 -31.48 -14.47
C GLY A 42 -3.05 -30.28 -14.43
N THR A 43 -4.10 -30.35 -13.61
CA THR A 43 -5.07 -29.27 -13.38
C THR A 43 -4.89 -28.69 -11.98
N VAL A 44 -5.60 -27.63 -11.65
CA VAL A 44 -5.67 -27.08 -10.29
C VAL A 44 -6.95 -27.59 -9.60
N ASP A 45 -6.86 -27.95 -8.32
CA ASP A 45 -8.02 -28.38 -7.54
C ASP A 45 -9.09 -27.27 -7.51
N ALA A 46 -10.36 -27.66 -7.63
CA ALA A 46 -11.48 -26.73 -7.84
C ALA A 46 -11.63 -25.69 -6.71
N ASP A 47 -11.35 -26.05 -5.48
CA ASP A 47 -11.41 -25.15 -4.31
C ASP A 47 -10.27 -24.11 -4.34
N ILE A 48 -9.07 -24.51 -4.80
CA ILE A 48 -7.95 -23.58 -4.99
C ILE A 48 -8.27 -22.61 -6.14
N LEU A 49 -8.77 -23.15 -7.27
CA LEU A 49 -9.13 -22.33 -8.43
C LEU A 49 -10.22 -21.30 -8.08
N ALA A 50 -11.25 -21.74 -7.36
CA ALA A 50 -12.33 -20.85 -6.89
C ALA A 50 -11.78 -19.73 -5.99
N ARG A 51 -10.87 -20.06 -5.05
CA ARG A 51 -10.25 -19.07 -4.16
C ARG A 51 -9.37 -18.07 -4.90
N VAL A 52 -8.60 -18.52 -5.88
CA VAL A 52 -7.77 -17.63 -6.71
C VAL A 52 -8.64 -16.69 -7.53
N ALA A 53 -9.74 -17.20 -8.12
CA ALA A 53 -10.69 -16.39 -8.87
C ALA A 53 -11.39 -15.35 -7.98
N GLU A 54 -11.83 -15.74 -6.78
CA GLU A 54 -12.42 -14.84 -5.78
C GLU A 54 -11.43 -13.73 -5.36
N PHE A 55 -10.19 -14.09 -5.09
CA PHE A 55 -9.13 -13.15 -4.75
C PHE A 55 -8.87 -12.15 -5.90
N GLY A 56 -8.70 -12.65 -7.12
CA GLY A 56 -8.50 -11.80 -8.30
C GLY A 56 -9.65 -10.80 -8.50
N LYS A 57 -10.90 -11.28 -8.32
CA LYS A 57 -12.09 -10.43 -8.41
C LYS A 57 -12.14 -9.37 -7.30
N ALA A 58 -11.76 -9.73 -6.07
CA ALA A 58 -11.71 -8.79 -4.95
C ALA A 58 -10.66 -7.68 -5.19
N VAL A 59 -9.47 -8.03 -5.70
CA VAL A 59 -8.45 -7.05 -6.10
C VAL A 59 -9.02 -6.13 -7.18
N GLN A 60 -9.57 -6.70 -8.26
CA GLN A 60 -10.14 -5.92 -9.37
C GLN A 60 -11.24 -4.97 -8.86
N ASN A 61 -12.23 -5.47 -8.13
CA ASN A 61 -13.35 -4.66 -7.64
C ASN A 61 -12.90 -3.57 -6.67
N THR A 62 -11.84 -3.80 -5.87
CA THR A 62 -11.30 -2.79 -4.95
C THR A 62 -10.71 -1.60 -5.71
N PHE A 63 -9.97 -1.87 -6.79
CA PHE A 63 -9.20 -0.84 -7.50
C PHE A 63 -9.84 -0.36 -8.82
N ASP A 64 -11.00 -0.90 -9.20
CA ASP A 64 -11.72 -0.55 -10.43
C ASP A 64 -12.17 0.93 -10.45
N LYS A 65 -12.53 1.46 -9.29
CA LYS A 65 -13.07 2.82 -9.17
C LYS A 65 -12.29 3.68 -8.20
N ASN A 66 -11.48 4.60 -8.71
CA ASN A 66 -10.86 5.63 -7.90
C ASN A 66 -11.90 6.68 -7.47
N LEU A 67 -12.19 6.77 -6.17
CA LEU A 67 -13.13 7.74 -5.61
C LEU A 67 -12.64 9.20 -5.75
N ALA A 68 -11.33 9.40 -6.00
CA ALA A 68 -10.72 10.70 -6.22
C ALA A 68 -10.65 11.11 -7.71
N GLU A 69 -11.10 10.30 -8.65
CA GLU A 69 -11.02 10.57 -10.11
C GLU A 69 -11.56 11.96 -10.50
N LYS A 70 -12.62 12.44 -9.82
CA LYS A 70 -13.26 13.74 -10.08
C LYS A 70 -13.03 14.74 -8.96
N ALA A 71 -12.07 14.48 -8.09
CA ALA A 71 -11.74 15.36 -6.98
C ALA A 71 -11.01 16.61 -7.48
N SER A 72 -11.14 17.71 -6.75
CA SER A 72 -10.23 18.83 -6.93
C SER A 72 -8.98 18.60 -6.08
N VAL A 73 -7.83 18.99 -6.62
CA VAL A 73 -6.54 18.81 -5.97
C VAL A 73 -5.77 20.11 -5.97
N SER A 74 -5.07 20.38 -4.88
CA SER A 74 -4.18 21.52 -4.75
C SER A 74 -2.93 21.12 -3.94
N ALA A 75 -1.86 21.89 -4.09
CA ALA A 75 -0.62 21.64 -3.37
C ALA A 75 -0.08 22.93 -2.75
N THR A 76 0.72 22.79 -1.70
CA THR A 76 1.35 23.96 -1.03
C THR A 76 2.37 24.65 -1.94
N GLU A 77 2.95 23.92 -2.88
CA GLU A 77 3.95 24.41 -3.81
C GLU A 77 3.95 23.57 -5.09
N VAL A 78 4.26 24.20 -6.22
CA VAL A 78 4.43 23.57 -7.52
C VAL A 78 5.73 24.11 -8.12
N ARG A 79 6.61 23.23 -8.55
CA ARG A 79 7.91 23.61 -9.14
C ARG A 79 7.74 24.61 -10.29
N GLY A 80 8.30 25.81 -10.10
CA GLY A 80 8.26 26.88 -11.08
C GLY A 80 6.84 27.34 -11.46
N ASN A 81 5.81 27.03 -10.66
CA ASN A 81 4.40 27.23 -11.00
C ASN A 81 4.02 26.66 -12.38
N SER A 82 4.73 25.62 -12.80
CA SER A 82 4.57 25.02 -14.13
C SER A 82 3.46 23.97 -14.15
N LYS A 83 2.59 24.03 -15.15
CA LYS A 83 1.56 23.01 -15.38
C LYS A 83 2.14 21.60 -15.57
N LYS A 84 3.39 21.48 -15.99
CA LYS A 84 4.08 20.19 -16.12
C LYS A 84 4.16 19.44 -14.77
N TYR A 85 4.19 20.16 -13.66
CA TYR A 85 4.32 19.61 -12.31
C TYR A 85 3.10 19.88 -11.45
N SER A 86 1.97 20.05 -12.10
CA SER A 86 0.69 20.38 -11.49
C SER A 86 0.19 19.26 -10.56
N PRO A 87 -0.50 19.58 -9.44
CA PRO A 87 -1.08 18.56 -8.58
C PRO A 87 -2.18 17.73 -9.25
N GLU A 88 -2.79 18.23 -10.34
CA GLU A 88 -3.77 17.47 -11.14
C GLU A 88 -3.16 16.21 -11.76
N ASN A 89 -1.86 16.17 -11.99
CA ASN A 89 -1.13 14.98 -12.45
C ASN A 89 -1.25 13.79 -11.48
N LEU A 90 -1.60 14.04 -10.22
CA LEU A 90 -1.76 13.00 -9.21
C LEU A 90 -3.07 12.20 -9.33
N LEU A 91 -3.98 12.62 -10.21
CA LEU A 91 -5.31 12.04 -10.39
C LEU A 91 -5.64 11.75 -11.86
N ASP A 92 -4.65 11.83 -12.77
CA ASP A 92 -4.88 11.71 -14.22
C ASP A 92 -4.76 10.27 -14.75
N GLY A 93 -4.36 9.32 -13.89
CA GLY A 93 -4.21 7.91 -14.25
C GLY A 93 -2.96 7.62 -15.09
N ASN A 94 -1.96 8.51 -15.06
CA ASN A 94 -0.74 8.40 -15.85
C ASN A 94 0.49 8.49 -14.95
N ASP A 95 1.13 7.39 -14.68
CA ASP A 95 2.32 7.27 -13.83
C ASP A 95 3.58 7.94 -14.40
N GLU A 96 3.56 8.39 -15.65
CA GLU A 96 4.64 9.18 -16.25
C GLU A 96 4.55 10.67 -15.93
N THR A 97 3.37 11.18 -15.60
CA THR A 97 3.17 12.54 -15.10
C THR A 97 3.40 12.59 -13.59
N TYR A 98 3.70 13.77 -13.05
CA TYR A 98 3.98 13.87 -11.63
C TYR A 98 3.85 15.29 -11.10
N TRP A 99 3.61 15.38 -9.81
CA TRP A 99 3.75 16.61 -9.03
C TRP A 99 5.08 16.63 -8.29
N THR A 100 5.68 17.81 -8.18
CA THR A 100 6.87 18.05 -7.36
C THR A 100 6.94 19.51 -6.90
N VAL A 101 7.70 19.74 -5.85
CA VAL A 101 8.00 21.07 -5.28
C VAL A 101 9.23 21.70 -5.92
N GLY A 102 9.52 22.96 -5.60
CA GLY A 102 10.69 23.68 -6.09
C GLY A 102 12.02 23.12 -5.58
N ASP A 103 13.09 23.43 -6.30
CA ASP A 103 14.44 23.02 -5.91
C ASP A 103 14.80 23.53 -4.52
N GLY A 104 15.35 22.66 -3.69
CA GLY A 104 15.69 22.96 -2.29
C GLY A 104 14.55 22.79 -1.30
N THR A 105 13.31 22.60 -1.76
CA THR A 105 12.17 22.30 -0.88
C THR A 105 12.12 20.80 -0.58
N THR A 106 12.23 20.44 0.69
CA THR A 106 12.30 19.02 1.10
C THR A 106 10.95 18.44 1.55
N SER A 107 9.91 19.25 1.62
CA SER A 107 8.57 18.78 2.07
C SER A 107 7.48 19.47 1.26
N GLY A 108 6.38 18.77 1.05
CA GLY A 108 5.20 19.32 0.39
C GLY A 108 3.91 18.68 0.90
N LYS A 109 2.81 19.38 0.68
CA LYS A 109 1.47 18.91 1.04
C LYS A 109 0.55 18.98 -0.17
N VAL A 110 -0.22 17.93 -0.34
CA VAL A 110 -1.30 17.83 -1.33
C VAL A 110 -2.62 17.77 -0.58
N LEU A 111 -3.59 18.56 -1.00
CA LEU A 111 -4.96 18.55 -0.51
C LEU A 111 -5.88 18.06 -1.63
N ILE A 112 -6.67 17.04 -1.34
CA ILE A 112 -7.68 16.46 -2.24
C ILE A 112 -9.05 16.74 -1.63
N ASP A 113 -9.92 17.37 -2.39
CA ASP A 113 -11.33 17.61 -2.04
C ASP A 113 -12.21 16.69 -2.90
N LEU A 114 -12.81 15.69 -2.27
CA LEU A 114 -13.65 14.70 -2.93
C LEU A 114 -15.02 15.25 -3.36
N GLY A 115 -15.33 16.51 -3.01
CA GLY A 115 -16.58 17.21 -3.32
C GLY A 115 -17.74 16.82 -2.40
N GLU A 116 -17.77 15.59 -1.94
CA GLU A 116 -18.77 15.02 -1.04
C GLU A 116 -18.16 14.02 -0.07
N SER A 117 -18.88 13.73 1.03
CA SER A 117 -18.42 12.71 1.99
C SER A 117 -18.51 11.33 1.38
N LYS A 118 -17.36 10.70 1.14
CA LYS A 118 -17.22 9.34 0.60
C LYS A 118 -16.72 8.39 1.67
N LYS A 119 -17.15 7.14 1.58
CA LYS A 119 -16.64 6.04 2.41
C LYS A 119 -15.45 5.41 1.69
N PHE A 120 -14.33 5.23 2.41
CA PHE A 120 -13.14 4.56 1.90
C PHE A 120 -12.33 3.95 3.05
N ASP A 121 -11.47 3.01 2.72
CA ASP A 121 -10.58 2.31 3.65
C ASP A 121 -9.20 2.03 3.07
N VAL A 122 -8.96 2.40 1.80
CA VAL A 122 -7.67 2.28 1.13
C VAL A 122 -7.29 3.60 0.47
N VAL A 123 -6.03 4.03 0.68
CA VAL A 123 -5.41 5.14 -0.05
C VAL A 123 -4.13 4.65 -0.71
N SER A 124 -4.03 4.74 -2.03
CA SER A 124 -2.81 4.48 -2.79
C SER A 124 -2.00 5.75 -2.96
N ILE A 125 -0.69 5.64 -2.81
CA ILE A 125 0.25 6.72 -3.10
C ILE A 125 1.42 6.12 -3.88
N GLU A 126 1.87 6.80 -4.93
CA GLU A 126 2.95 6.34 -5.82
C GLU A 126 3.97 7.45 -6.04
N GLU A 127 5.26 7.11 -5.95
CA GLU A 127 6.34 7.99 -6.39
C GLU A 127 6.58 7.81 -7.88
N ALA A 128 6.99 8.86 -8.57
CA ALA A 128 7.50 8.77 -9.94
C ALA A 128 8.85 8.02 -9.92
N ILE A 129 8.78 6.69 -9.79
CA ILE A 129 9.91 5.82 -9.45
C ILE A 129 11.03 5.81 -10.49
N GLN A 130 10.76 6.26 -11.73
CA GLN A 130 11.77 6.48 -12.76
C GLN A 130 12.85 7.50 -12.34
N PHE A 131 12.57 8.34 -11.33
CA PHE A 131 13.54 9.26 -10.72
C PHE A 131 14.16 8.70 -9.44
N GLY A 132 13.88 7.44 -9.10
CA GLY A 132 14.28 6.77 -7.86
C GLY A 132 13.40 7.16 -6.67
N GLN A 133 13.47 6.37 -5.64
CA GLN A 133 12.78 6.64 -4.38
C GLN A 133 13.36 7.87 -3.70
N ARG A 134 12.51 8.81 -3.32
CA ARG A 134 12.90 10.12 -2.78
C ARG A 134 12.25 10.46 -1.44
N ILE A 135 11.12 9.82 -1.11
CA ILE A 135 10.35 10.13 0.08
C ILE A 135 10.88 9.33 1.25
N GLY A 136 11.26 10.04 2.32
CA GLY A 136 11.72 9.49 3.59
C GLY A 136 10.66 9.47 4.68
N SER A 137 9.57 10.23 4.51
CA SER A 137 8.38 10.11 5.37
C SER A 137 7.14 10.64 4.67
N PHE A 138 6.00 10.04 5.02
CA PHE A 138 4.68 10.49 4.55
C PHE A 138 3.65 10.42 5.67
N LYS A 139 2.61 11.23 5.54
CA LYS A 139 1.42 11.20 6.40
C LYS A 139 0.18 11.43 5.57
N VAL A 140 -0.79 10.54 5.69
CA VAL A 140 -2.13 10.66 5.11
C VAL A 140 -3.10 11.03 6.22
N GLU A 141 -3.84 12.10 6.02
CA GLU A 141 -4.85 12.58 6.94
C GLU A 141 -6.17 12.78 6.21
N TYR A 142 -7.27 12.67 6.93
CA TYR A 142 -8.62 12.89 6.41
C TYR A 142 -9.45 13.77 7.35
N LYS A 143 -10.45 14.44 6.80
CA LYS A 143 -11.49 15.10 7.56
C LYS A 143 -12.83 15.10 6.84
N ASN A 144 -13.90 15.29 7.56
CA ASN A 144 -15.25 15.43 7.03
C ASN A 144 -15.83 16.80 7.41
N GLY A 145 -16.23 17.59 6.43
CA GLY A 145 -16.72 18.94 6.60
C GLY A 145 -15.73 19.84 7.36
N ASN A 146 -16.21 20.52 8.38
CA ASN A 146 -15.40 21.39 9.26
C ASN A 146 -14.73 20.64 10.41
N GLY A 147 -14.75 19.30 10.41
CA GLY A 147 -14.13 18.48 11.44
C GLY A 147 -12.61 18.63 11.50
N GLU A 148 -12.01 18.06 12.54
CA GLU A 148 -10.57 18.02 12.70
C GLU A 148 -9.90 17.03 11.76
N TRP A 149 -8.63 17.27 11.41
CA TRP A 149 -7.80 16.34 10.68
C TRP A 149 -7.45 15.14 11.56
N LYS A 150 -7.72 13.94 11.05
CA LYS A 150 -7.39 12.66 11.69
C LYS A 150 -6.40 11.89 10.83
N THR A 151 -5.45 11.24 11.46
CA THR A 151 -4.48 10.40 10.74
C THR A 151 -5.17 9.18 10.16
N PHE A 152 -5.00 8.97 8.86
CA PHE A 152 -5.37 7.76 8.15
C PHE A 152 -4.23 6.74 8.25
N ASP A 153 -3.04 7.11 7.77
CA ASP A 153 -1.81 6.31 7.85
C ASP A 153 -0.58 7.22 7.81
N GLN A 154 0.57 6.69 8.18
CA GLN A 154 1.87 7.36 8.09
C GLN A 154 2.98 6.32 7.99
N GLY A 155 4.11 6.69 7.42
CA GLY A 155 5.25 5.80 7.25
C GLY A 155 6.46 6.52 6.67
N THR A 156 7.48 5.75 6.35
CA THR A 156 8.76 6.27 5.85
C THR A 156 8.89 6.16 4.35
N THR A 157 8.40 5.08 3.74
CA THR A 157 8.64 4.76 2.33
C THR A 157 7.35 4.67 1.55
N ILE A 158 7.33 5.25 0.36
CA ILE A 158 6.25 5.09 -0.62
C ILE A 158 6.71 4.15 -1.74
N GLY A 159 7.75 4.52 -2.50
CA GLY A 159 8.24 3.75 -3.64
C GLY A 159 7.26 3.69 -4.80
N ALA A 160 7.31 2.62 -5.59
CA ALA A 160 6.43 2.45 -6.75
C ALA A 160 4.95 2.34 -6.37
N LYS A 161 4.64 1.81 -5.18
CA LYS A 161 3.26 1.74 -4.68
C LYS A 161 3.20 1.55 -3.16
N ARG A 162 2.48 2.44 -2.50
CA ARG A 162 2.10 2.31 -1.10
C ARG A 162 0.58 2.25 -0.99
N LEU A 163 0.05 1.19 -0.40
CA LEU A 163 -1.37 1.05 -0.09
C LEU A 163 -1.56 1.26 1.42
N CYS A 164 -1.99 2.45 1.79
CA CYS A 164 -2.42 2.76 3.14
C CYS A 164 -3.78 2.13 3.41
N ARG A 165 -3.96 1.47 4.55
CA ARG A 165 -5.17 0.72 4.88
C ARG A 165 -5.65 1.02 6.29
N LYS A 166 -6.95 1.26 6.46
CA LYS A 166 -7.59 1.54 7.74
C LYS A 166 -9.01 0.95 7.77
N LYS A 167 -9.62 0.83 8.95
CA LYS A 167 -11.07 0.65 9.02
C LYS A 167 -11.76 1.78 8.28
N ALA A 168 -12.81 1.44 7.53
CA ALA A 168 -13.52 2.40 6.68
C ALA A 168 -13.89 3.69 7.43
N VAL A 169 -13.59 4.80 6.81
CA VAL A 169 -13.89 6.15 7.28
C VAL A 169 -14.81 6.86 6.28
N LYS A 170 -15.49 7.91 6.73
CA LYS A 170 -16.22 8.84 5.87
C LYS A 170 -15.53 10.19 5.92
N ALA A 171 -15.17 10.71 4.75
CA ALA A 171 -14.53 12.02 4.64
C ALA A 171 -14.80 12.65 3.26
N ASP A 172 -14.72 13.97 3.21
CA ASP A 172 -14.77 14.76 1.99
C ASP A 172 -13.40 15.31 1.59
N LYS A 173 -12.41 15.29 2.51
CA LYS A 173 -11.06 15.82 2.25
C LYS A 173 -9.97 14.89 2.75
N LEU A 174 -8.91 14.80 1.94
CA LEU A 174 -7.64 14.17 2.32
C LEU A 174 -6.50 15.19 2.24
N ARG A 175 -5.51 15.01 3.10
CA ARG A 175 -4.26 15.74 3.08
C ARG A 175 -3.10 14.76 3.13
N ILE A 176 -2.22 14.85 2.16
CA ILE A 176 -1.01 14.02 2.09
C ILE A 176 0.19 14.94 2.26
N THR A 177 0.97 14.67 3.29
CA THR A 177 2.23 15.37 3.55
C THR A 177 3.36 14.40 3.24
N VAL A 178 4.34 14.85 2.45
CA VAL A 178 5.53 14.07 2.12
C VAL A 178 6.79 14.88 2.42
N THR A 179 7.83 14.18 2.87
CA THR A 179 9.14 14.77 3.14
C THR A 179 10.20 13.92 2.47
N ALA A 180 11.12 14.54 1.76
CA ALA A 180 12.23 13.87 1.10
C ALA A 180 13.21 13.28 2.11
N HIS A 181 13.91 12.24 1.71
CA HIS A 181 14.95 11.60 2.53
C HIS A 181 16.16 12.55 2.69
N ASN A 182 16.67 12.71 3.91
CA ASN A 182 17.71 13.68 4.28
C ASN A 182 19.08 13.50 3.61
N GLN A 183 19.33 12.38 2.94
CA GLN A 183 20.69 12.00 2.51
C GLN A 183 21.03 12.32 1.06
N ALA A 184 20.18 13.04 0.35
CA ALA A 184 20.49 13.34 -1.03
C ALA A 184 20.42 14.84 -1.27
N GLU A 185 21.57 15.43 -1.60
CA GLU A 185 21.65 16.78 -2.13
C GLU A 185 20.67 16.93 -3.31
N ASN A 186 19.82 17.96 -3.26
CA ASN A 186 18.84 18.31 -4.28
C ASN A 186 17.69 17.31 -4.53
N LYS A 187 17.37 16.40 -3.63
CA LYS A 187 16.17 15.56 -3.77
C LYS A 187 14.94 16.27 -3.22
N VAL A 188 14.02 16.55 -4.12
CA VAL A 188 12.68 17.02 -3.81
C VAL A 188 11.70 15.83 -3.81
N PRO A 189 10.62 15.83 -3.02
CA PRO A 189 9.59 14.80 -3.11
C PRO A 189 8.88 14.87 -4.47
N ILE A 190 8.64 13.71 -5.08
CA ILE A 190 7.97 13.58 -6.37
C ILE A 190 6.90 12.49 -6.23
N LEU A 191 5.65 12.81 -6.50
CA LEU A 191 4.54 11.85 -6.54
C LEU A 191 3.98 11.76 -7.96
N SER A 192 3.66 10.55 -8.43
CA SER A 192 3.00 10.32 -9.71
C SER A 192 1.49 10.16 -9.55
N GLU A 193 1.02 9.36 -8.61
CA GLU A 193 -0.39 9.01 -8.52
C GLU A 193 -0.89 8.93 -7.07
N ILE A 194 -2.18 9.27 -6.89
CA ILE A 194 -2.93 9.06 -5.66
C ILE A 194 -4.28 8.43 -6.01
N GLY A 195 -4.64 7.36 -5.29
CA GLY A 195 -5.94 6.72 -5.41
C GLY A 195 -6.65 6.63 -4.05
N VAL A 196 -7.97 6.68 -4.08
CA VAL A 196 -8.83 6.50 -2.90
C VAL A 196 -9.87 5.44 -3.24
N TYR A 197 -9.96 4.39 -2.41
CA TYR A 197 -10.78 3.23 -2.74
C TYR A 197 -11.57 2.73 -1.53
N GLU A 198 -12.69 2.08 -1.80
CA GLU A 198 -13.43 1.24 -0.87
C GLU A 198 -13.14 -0.22 -1.20
N ALA A 199 -12.58 -0.96 -0.24
CA ALA A 199 -12.25 -2.36 -0.43
C ALA A 199 -13.50 -3.19 -0.72
N ALA A 200 -13.36 -4.17 -1.62
CA ALA A 200 -14.41 -5.14 -1.90
C ALA A 200 -14.68 -6.02 -0.68
N GLU A 201 -15.89 -6.60 -0.62
CA GLU A 201 -16.28 -7.54 0.45
C GLU A 201 -15.25 -8.66 0.62
N GLY A 202 -14.83 -8.89 1.86
CA GLY A 202 -13.80 -9.86 2.24
C GLY A 202 -12.36 -9.36 2.00
N PHE A 203 -12.19 -8.14 1.48
CA PHE A 203 -10.88 -7.52 1.25
C PHE A 203 -10.61 -6.35 2.20
N GLU A 204 -11.61 -5.98 3.01
CA GLU A 204 -11.51 -4.93 4.03
C GLU A 204 -10.50 -5.32 5.13
N LEU A 205 -10.03 -4.35 5.88
CA LEU A 205 -9.24 -4.60 7.08
C LEU A 205 -10.09 -5.32 8.12
N GLY A 206 -9.85 -6.60 8.31
CA GLY A 206 -10.55 -7.44 9.29
C GLY A 206 -10.42 -6.92 10.71
N THR A 207 -11.35 -7.32 11.57
CA THR A 207 -11.35 -6.99 13.00
C THR A 207 -10.39 -7.86 13.80
N GLY A 208 -9.87 -8.94 13.20
CA GLY A 208 -8.88 -9.86 13.75
C GLY A 208 -7.62 -9.86 12.90
N ILE A 209 -6.46 -9.76 13.52
CA ILE A 209 -5.20 -10.12 12.88
C ILE A 209 -5.25 -11.64 12.70
N PRO A 210 -5.04 -12.19 11.48
CA PRO A 210 -4.98 -13.63 11.31
C PRO A 210 -4.00 -14.23 12.32
N SER A 211 -4.42 -15.24 13.08
CA SER A 211 -3.54 -15.93 14.00
C SER A 211 -2.36 -16.52 13.19
N GLY A 212 -1.19 -15.92 13.30
CA GLY A 212 0.03 -16.30 12.55
C GLY A 212 0.77 -15.15 11.88
N LEU A 213 0.19 -13.96 11.79
CA LEU A 213 0.86 -12.75 11.28
C LEU A 213 0.70 -11.62 12.30
N GLN A 214 1.44 -11.70 13.40
CA GLN A 214 1.56 -10.59 14.34
C GLN A 214 2.97 -10.03 14.26
N THR A 215 3.11 -8.86 13.67
CA THR A 215 4.35 -8.09 13.70
C THR A 215 4.13 -6.88 14.59
N LYS A 216 5.15 -6.47 15.34
CA LYS A 216 5.14 -5.16 15.99
C LYS A 216 6.17 -4.30 15.28
N ASP A 217 5.72 -3.57 14.30
CA ASP A 217 6.47 -2.46 13.72
C ASP A 217 5.99 -1.15 14.36
N ASP A 218 6.46 -0.03 13.85
CA ASP A 218 6.04 1.33 14.27
C ASP A 218 4.52 1.57 14.12
N ARG A 219 3.79 0.64 13.49
CA ARG A 219 2.35 0.62 13.26
C ARG A 219 1.60 -0.30 14.22
N GLY A 220 2.29 -0.98 15.14
CA GLY A 220 1.69 -1.75 16.21
C GLY A 220 1.46 -3.24 15.95
N PHE A 221 2.14 -3.84 14.98
CA PHE A 221 2.11 -5.30 14.77
C PHE A 221 3.06 -6.04 15.71
N THR A 222 2.69 -7.20 16.20
CA THR A 222 3.52 -8.08 17.02
C THR A 222 3.92 -9.32 16.22
N LEU A 223 5.21 -9.64 16.13
CA LEU A 223 5.71 -10.85 15.50
C LEU A 223 5.26 -12.09 16.29
N SER A 224 4.64 -13.06 15.60
CA SER A 224 4.41 -14.39 16.16
C SER A 224 5.70 -15.21 16.16
N SER A 225 5.75 -16.29 16.96
CA SER A 225 6.89 -17.20 16.99
C SER A 225 7.21 -17.74 15.57
N GLY A 226 8.47 -17.67 15.15
CA GLY A 226 8.93 -18.09 13.83
C GLY A 226 9.13 -16.95 12.83
N TRP A 227 8.79 -15.71 13.20
CA TRP A 227 9.15 -14.51 12.45
C TRP A 227 10.26 -13.75 13.14
N HIS A 228 11.19 -13.25 12.39
CA HIS A 228 12.27 -12.42 12.87
C HIS A 228 12.24 -11.07 12.19
N GLN A 229 12.47 -10.03 12.96
CA GLN A 229 12.68 -8.69 12.44
C GLN A 229 14.18 -8.43 12.40
N GLU A 230 14.70 -8.10 11.23
CA GLU A 230 16.08 -7.64 11.06
C GLU A 230 16.11 -6.17 10.69
N THR A 231 17.06 -5.46 11.26
CA THR A 231 17.43 -4.11 10.83
C THR A 231 18.76 -4.22 10.09
N ASN A 232 18.77 -3.80 8.83
CA ASN A 232 19.93 -3.88 7.97
C ASN A 232 19.99 -2.61 7.10
N ASP A 233 21.15 -1.98 7.04
CA ASP A 233 21.37 -0.76 6.26
C ASP A 233 21.19 -0.95 4.74
N GLN A 234 21.14 -2.20 4.27
CA GLN A 234 20.86 -2.54 2.88
C GLN A 234 19.36 -2.67 2.58
N MET A 235 18.50 -2.67 3.58
CA MET A 235 17.05 -2.71 3.37
C MET A 235 16.51 -1.30 3.13
N ILE A 236 15.50 -1.19 2.27
CA ILE A 236 14.93 0.09 1.82
C ILE A 236 14.45 0.97 2.99
N GLU A 237 13.95 0.36 4.07
CA GLU A 237 13.53 1.04 5.30
C GLU A 237 14.43 0.69 6.50
N GLY A 238 15.59 0.07 6.27
CA GLY A 238 16.47 -0.42 7.33
C GLY A 238 15.88 -1.61 8.12
N THR A 239 14.69 -2.06 7.80
CA THR A 239 13.99 -3.14 8.51
C THR A 239 13.36 -4.12 7.54
N GLY A 240 13.63 -5.39 7.71
CA GLY A 240 12.99 -6.47 6.97
C GLY A 240 12.33 -7.47 7.89
N ILE A 241 11.38 -8.21 7.37
CA ILE A 241 10.70 -9.29 8.09
C ILE A 241 10.85 -10.56 7.26
N TRP A 242 11.33 -11.62 7.88
CA TRP A 242 11.48 -12.90 7.23
C TRP A 242 10.99 -14.05 8.10
N ILE A 243 10.62 -15.16 7.46
CA ILE A 243 10.19 -16.38 8.15
C ILE A 243 11.36 -17.36 8.18
N ASN A 244 11.67 -17.88 9.34
CA ASN A 244 12.57 -19.01 9.44
C ASN A 244 11.87 -20.28 8.89
N GLY A 245 12.36 -20.79 7.76
CA GLY A 245 11.63 -21.72 6.86
C GLY A 245 11.24 -23.07 7.45
N ASN A 246 11.69 -23.47 8.65
CA ASN A 246 11.47 -24.81 9.16
C ASN A 246 10.87 -24.94 10.55
N GLY A 247 10.57 -23.88 11.27
CA GLY A 247 10.08 -24.03 12.64
C GLY A 247 11.02 -24.78 13.61
N ASN A 248 12.15 -25.29 13.14
CA ASN A 248 13.10 -26.13 13.87
C ASN A 248 14.45 -25.46 14.11
N GLY A 249 14.54 -24.15 13.98
CA GLY A 249 15.75 -23.42 14.36
C GLY A 249 17.01 -23.75 13.52
N ALA A 250 16.85 -24.31 12.33
CA ALA A 250 17.95 -24.49 11.41
C ALA A 250 18.26 -23.16 10.73
N ASN A 251 19.36 -22.55 11.13
CA ASN A 251 19.95 -21.41 10.45
C ASN A 251 20.22 -21.77 8.98
N ALA A 252 19.74 -20.95 8.08
CA ALA A 252 20.24 -20.91 6.73
C ALA A 252 21.43 -19.95 6.66
#